data_b1d857bbdcb05c30064f5ef917588b18
#
_entry.id   b1d857bbdcb05c30064f5ef917588b18
#
_cell.length_a   1.000
_cell.length_b   1.000
_cell.length_c   1.000
_cell.angle_alpha   90.00
_cell.angle_beta   90.00
_cell.angle_gamma   90.00
#
_symmetry.space_group_name_H-M   'P 1'
#
loop_
_entity.id
_entity.type
_entity.pdbx_description
1 polymer ?
#
loop_
_entity_poly.entity_id
_entity_poly.type
_entity_poly.pdbx_seq_one_letter_code
_entity_poly.pdbx_strand_id
1 'polypeptide(L)' 'MRFYSFEIVIEKELEDEGYFAHSPTVPRCFSNGKTIEETRRNMREAIEQHLASLLAHDQPIPQDDRVVHVEELTVGVPE' A
#
# COMPACT_ATOMS: atom_id res chain seq x y z
N MET A 1 10.99 -15.90 12.83
CA MET A 1 10.06 -15.02 12.07
C MET A 1 10.85 -14.19 11.09
N ARG A 2 10.37 -14.10 9.87
CA ARG A 2 10.98 -13.26 8.84
C ARG A 2 10.16 -12.02 8.63
N PHE A 3 10.83 -10.90 8.40
CA PHE A 3 10.18 -9.63 8.10
C PHE A 3 10.45 -9.24 6.65
N TYR A 4 9.44 -8.70 6.01
CA TYR A 4 9.53 -8.23 4.63
C TYR A 4 9.05 -6.78 4.61
N SER A 5 9.63 -5.99 3.73
CA SER A 5 9.26 -4.59 3.58
C SER A 5 8.57 -4.38 2.24
N PHE A 6 7.47 -3.63 2.28
CA PHE A 6 6.70 -3.31 1.08
C PHE A 6 6.40 -1.82 1.07
N GLU A 7 6.46 -1.25 -0.11
CA GLU A 7 6.03 0.13 -0.28
C GLU A 7 4.52 0.18 -0.32
N ILE A 8 3.94 1.18 0.32
CA ILE A 8 2.52 1.46 0.16
C ILE A 8 2.36 2.93 -0.18
N VAL A 9 1.33 3.23 -0.96
CA VAL A 9 0.97 4.59 -1.35
C VAL A 9 -0.44 4.83 -0.84
N ILE A 10 -0.62 5.90 -0.08
CA ILE A 10 -1.94 6.29 0.41
C ILE A 10 -2.34 7.59 -0.26
N GLU A 11 -3.51 7.57 -0.87
CA GLU A 11 -4.03 8.72 -1.61
C GLU A 11 -5.39 9.11 -1.06
N LYS A 12 -5.70 10.39 -1.20
CA LYS A 12 -7.01 10.91 -0.85
C LYS A 12 -7.97 10.60 -1.99
N GLU A 13 -9.15 10.09 -1.64
CA GLU A 13 -10.19 9.88 -2.66
C GLU A 13 -10.78 11.22 -3.08
N LEU A 14 -10.95 11.40 -4.39
CA LEU A 14 -11.35 12.67 -4.94
C LEU A 14 -12.81 13.03 -4.64
N GLU A 15 -13.68 12.04 -4.58
CA GLU A 15 -15.12 12.26 -4.41
C GLU A 15 -15.63 11.80 -3.06
N ASP A 16 -14.74 11.46 -2.16
CA ASP A 16 -15.08 10.94 -0.85
C ASP A 16 -14.14 11.56 0.17
N GLU A 17 -14.52 11.53 1.43
CA GLU A 17 -13.66 12.00 2.51
C GLU A 17 -12.63 10.96 2.93
N GLY A 18 -12.64 9.82 2.29
CA GLY A 18 -11.76 8.73 2.64
C GLY A 18 -10.42 8.77 1.97
N TYR A 19 -9.67 7.74 2.27
CA TYR A 19 -8.34 7.50 1.70
C TYR A 19 -8.30 6.08 1.16
N PHE A 20 -7.43 5.86 0.20
CA PHE A 20 -7.20 4.49 -0.24
C PHE A 20 -5.70 4.23 -0.36
N ALA A 21 -5.34 2.96 -0.23
CA ALA A 21 -3.96 2.54 -0.29
C ALA A 21 -3.79 1.45 -1.33
N HIS A 22 -2.63 1.47 -1.97
CA HIS A 22 -2.21 0.42 -2.87
C HIS A 22 -0.71 0.21 -2.71
N SER A 23 -0.18 -0.82 -3.33
CA SER A 23 1.24 -1.13 -3.21
C SER A 23 1.81 -1.43 -4.60
N PRO A 24 2.90 -0.75 -4.98
CA PRO A 24 3.62 -1.11 -6.21
C PRO A 24 4.24 -2.51 -6.14
N THR A 25 4.58 -2.99 -4.94
CA THR A 25 5.22 -4.28 -4.75
C THR A 25 4.23 -5.43 -4.73
N VAL A 26 3.05 -5.20 -4.15
CA VAL A 26 1.99 -6.21 -4.08
C VAL A 26 0.71 -5.63 -4.71
N PRO A 27 0.65 -5.60 -6.04
CA PRO A 27 -0.41 -4.87 -6.74
C PRO A 27 -1.82 -5.40 -6.53
N ARG A 28 -1.95 -6.61 -5.97
CA ARG A 28 -3.26 -7.17 -5.65
C ARG A 28 -3.80 -6.71 -4.30
N CYS A 29 -2.98 -6.00 -3.51
CA CYS A 29 -3.39 -5.53 -2.21
C CYS A 29 -3.78 -4.07 -2.27
N PHE A 30 -4.95 -3.75 -1.74
CA PHE A 30 -5.41 -2.38 -1.61
C PHE A 30 -6.39 -2.32 -0.44
N SER A 31 -6.57 -1.12 0.07
CA SER A 31 -7.49 -0.89 1.18
C SER A 31 -8.03 0.53 1.12
N ASN A 32 -8.97 0.83 1.98
CA ASN A 32 -9.44 2.19 2.18
C ASN A 32 -9.76 2.40 3.65
N GLY A 33 -10.01 3.64 4.00
CA GLY A 33 -10.36 4.02 5.35
C GLY A 33 -10.72 5.48 5.42
N LYS A 34 -11.21 5.92 6.55
CA LYS A 34 -11.62 7.31 6.76
C LYS A 34 -10.46 8.20 7.16
N THR A 35 -9.38 7.61 7.66
CA THR A 35 -8.17 8.33 8.05
C THR A 35 -6.97 7.62 7.45
N ILE A 36 -5.83 8.33 7.42
CA ILE A 36 -4.58 7.73 6.96
C ILE A 36 -4.21 6.54 7.84
N GLU A 37 -4.36 6.69 9.16
CA GLU A 37 -4.01 5.62 10.09
C GLU A 37 -4.88 4.38 9.90
N GLU A 38 -6.17 4.58 9.71
CA GLU A 38 -7.09 3.49 9.47
C GLU A 38 -6.77 2.79 8.15
N THR A 39 -6.53 3.58 7.10
CA THR A 39 -6.19 3.03 5.78
C THR A 39 -4.89 2.23 5.84
N ARG A 40 -3.90 2.73 6.54
CA ARG A 40 -2.63 2.03 6.71
C ARG A 40 -2.80 0.72 7.46
N ARG A 41 -3.58 0.73 8.53
CA ARG A 41 -3.84 -0.49 9.30
C ARG A 41 -4.57 -1.52 8.46
N ASN A 42 -5.58 -1.09 7.70
CA ASN A 42 -6.31 -1.97 6.82
C ASN A 42 -5.42 -2.54 5.71
N MET A 43 -4.50 -1.71 5.21
CA MET A 43 -3.55 -2.15 4.20
C MET A 43 -2.58 -3.20 4.76
N ARG A 44 -2.12 -3.01 5.99
CA ARG A 44 -1.28 -4.00 6.65
C ARG A 44 -1.99 -5.35 6.73
N GLU A 45 -3.24 -5.35 7.16
CA GLU A 45 -4.01 -6.58 7.24
C GLU A 45 -4.21 -7.24 5.87
N ALA A 46 -4.47 -6.43 4.85
CA ALA A 46 -4.62 -6.95 3.49
C ALA A 46 -3.34 -7.62 3.01
N ILE A 47 -2.20 -7.01 3.26
CA ILE A 47 -0.91 -7.59 2.89
C ILE A 47 -0.64 -8.85 3.70
N GLU A 48 -0.89 -8.83 5.00
CA GLU A 48 -0.68 -10.01 5.84
C GLU A 48 -1.49 -11.20 5.35
N GLN A 49 -2.75 -10.98 5.01
CA GLN A 49 -3.61 -12.04 4.49
C GLN A 49 -3.12 -12.55 3.14
N HIS A 50 -2.66 -11.63 2.28
CA HIS A 50 -2.14 -12.01 0.98
C HIS A 50 -0.88 -12.85 1.11
N LEU A 51 0.05 -12.46 1.98
CA LEU A 51 1.26 -13.21 2.23
C LEU A 51 0.97 -14.59 2.81
N ALA A 52 0.02 -14.67 3.73
CA ALA A 52 -0.39 -15.95 4.29
C ALA A 52 -0.92 -16.89 3.22
N SER A 53 -1.69 -16.34 2.28
CA SER A 53 -2.21 -17.11 1.14
C SER A 53 -1.08 -17.59 0.23
N LEU A 54 -0.11 -16.73 -0.06
CA LEU A 54 1.04 -17.13 -0.88
C LEU A 54 1.81 -18.27 -0.23
N LEU A 55 2.07 -18.16 1.06
CA LEU A 55 2.79 -19.21 1.78
C LEU A 55 2.01 -20.51 1.82
N ALA A 56 0.70 -20.43 1.99
CA ALA A 56 -0.15 -21.63 2.02
C ALA A 56 -0.17 -22.35 0.68
N HIS A 57 0.07 -21.63 -0.41
CA HIS A 57 0.09 -22.18 -1.78
C HIS A 57 1.51 -22.37 -2.31
N ASP A 58 2.50 -22.29 -1.45
CA ASP A 58 3.90 -22.48 -1.82
C ASP A 58 4.37 -21.50 -2.89
N GLN A 59 3.84 -20.29 -2.89
CA GLN A 59 4.20 -19.26 -3.86
C GLN A 59 5.21 -18.28 -3.24
N PRO A 60 6.10 -17.75 -4.06
CA PRO A 60 7.11 -16.81 -3.55
C PRO A 60 6.49 -15.50 -3.10
N ILE A 61 7.05 -14.94 -2.03
CA ILE A 61 6.67 -13.61 -1.57
C ILE A 61 7.35 -12.60 -2.48
N PRO A 62 6.61 -11.63 -3.04
CA PRO A 62 7.22 -10.64 -3.93
C PRO A 62 8.22 -9.77 -3.18
N GLN A 63 9.37 -9.60 -3.77
CA GLN A 63 10.43 -8.74 -3.27
C GLN A 63 10.92 -7.91 -4.43
N ASP A 64 10.17 -6.86 -4.74
CA ASP A 64 10.47 -6.02 -5.87
C ASP A 64 11.07 -4.71 -5.38
N ASP A 65 12.29 -4.47 -5.75
CA ASP A 65 13.04 -3.28 -5.35
C ASP A 65 13.10 -2.22 -6.44
N ARG A 66 12.25 -2.34 -7.47
CA ARG A 66 12.21 -1.33 -8.53
C ARG A 66 11.70 0.02 -8.03
N VAL A 67 10.91 0.01 -6.97
CA VAL A 67 10.42 1.25 -6.37
C VAL A 67 11.43 1.71 -5.34
N VAL A 68 12.17 2.75 -5.66
CA VAL A 68 13.19 3.29 -4.77
C VAL A 68 12.75 4.57 -4.08
N HIS A 69 11.70 5.20 -4.57
CA HIS A 69 11.24 6.46 -3.99
C HIS A 69 9.80 6.74 -4.36
N VAL A 70 9.00 7.12 -3.37
CA VAL A 70 7.63 7.56 -3.57
C VAL A 70 7.42 8.78 -2.69
N GLU A 71 7.02 9.89 -3.29
CA GLU A 71 6.70 11.08 -2.51
C GLU A 71 5.64 11.91 -3.22
N GLU A 72 5.03 12.80 -2.46
CA GLU A 72 4.09 13.77 -2.97
C GLU A 72 4.78 15.13 -3.01
N LEU A 73 4.81 15.74 -4.18
CA LEU A 73 5.39 17.07 -4.35
C LEU A 73 4.28 18.10 -4.43
N THR A 74 4.44 19.17 -3.69
CA THR A 74 3.54 20.31 -3.77
C THR A 74 4.27 21.43 -4.51
N VAL A 75 3.66 21.90 -5.59
CA VAL A 75 4.26 22.91 -6.45
C VAL A 75 3.31 24.09 -6.55
N GLY A 76 3.82 25.29 -6.29
CA GLY A 76 3.05 26.51 -6.47
C GLY A 76 3.02 26.91 -7.94
N VAL A 77 1.85 27.34 -8.39
CA VAL A 77 1.66 27.80 -9.76
C VAL A 77 1.27 29.28 -9.68
N PRO A 78 1.97 30.19 -10.37
CA PRO A 78 1.60 31.61 -10.35
C PRO A 78 0.27 31.82 -11.07
N GLU A 79 -0.54 32.72 -10.51
CA GLU A 79 -1.84 33.04 -11.07
C GLU A 79 -1.83 34.38 -11.78
#